data_91d6d70a30ee56037b5675ff4089b362
#
_entry.id   91d6d70a30ee56037b5675ff4089b362
#
_cell.length_a   1.000
_cell.length_b   1.000
_cell.length_c   1.000
_cell.angle_alpha   90.00
_cell.angle_beta   90.00
_cell.angle_gamma   90.00
#
_symmetry.space_group_name_H-M   'P 1'
#
loop_
_entity.id
_entity.type
_entity.pdbx_description
1 polymer ?
#
loop_
_entity_poly.entity_id
_entity_poly.type
_entity_poly.pdbx_seq_one_letter_code
_entity_poly.pdbx_strand_id
1 'polypeptide(L)'
;MNLLKKIKLFAGAGLLALGCSFSAPLLAETVEQKVRIEVSKPADGQCQVQAVFKGDHDNCKNDKANGRADCTAASGCICTRQEKHVTWAVKDKQSFAIAFDQGSPNPFVTKGDSECNFKSNKKGKLRCRVKGKDVPSGDYKYSIQVPECPSITSHIKIY
;
A
#
# COMPACT_ATOMS: atom_id res chain seq x y z
N MET A 1 20.19 -55.69 66.62
CA MET A 1 18.97 -55.09 67.15
C MET A 1 18.60 -53.93 66.27
N ASN A 2 17.50 -54.08 65.58
CA ASN A 2 17.04 -53.35 64.46
C ASN A 2 16.54 -51.93 64.82
N LEU A 3 16.81 -50.95 63.99
CA LEU A 3 15.89 -49.83 63.85
C LEU A 3 15.93 -49.29 62.43
N LEU A 4 14.97 -49.73 61.65
CA LEU A 4 14.62 -49.18 60.35
C LEU A 4 14.00 -47.77 60.48
N LYS A 5 14.66 -46.72 60.02
CA LYS A 5 14.05 -45.40 59.84
C LYS A 5 13.45 -45.29 58.47
N LYS A 6 12.14 -45.23 58.44
CA LYS A 6 11.31 -44.91 57.24
C LYS A 6 11.54 -43.48 56.84
N ILE A 7 12.09 -43.28 55.67
CA ILE A 7 12.14 -41.97 55.03
C ILE A 7 10.86 -41.83 54.16
N LYS A 8 10.01 -40.87 54.49
CA LYS A 8 8.84 -40.48 53.67
C LYS A 8 9.32 -39.54 52.58
N LEU A 9 9.24 -40.01 51.34
CA LEU A 9 9.40 -39.16 50.16
C LEU A 9 8.13 -38.29 50.01
N PHE A 10 8.28 -36.99 50.11
CA PHE A 10 7.26 -36.03 49.69
C PHE A 10 7.46 -35.81 48.18
N ALA A 11 6.53 -36.32 47.40
CA ALA A 11 6.42 -35.98 45.98
C ALA A 11 5.75 -34.59 45.86
N GLY A 12 6.56 -33.57 45.63
CA GLY A 12 6.09 -32.26 45.27
C GLY A 12 5.74 -32.23 43.79
N ALA A 13 4.45 -32.23 43.48
CA ALA A 13 3.96 -31.99 42.11
C ALA A 13 4.10 -30.52 41.79
N GLY A 14 5.18 -30.16 41.07
CA GLY A 14 5.36 -28.85 40.50
C GLY A 14 4.47 -28.70 39.24
N LEU A 15 3.38 -27.96 39.36
CA LEU A 15 2.62 -27.51 38.18
C LEU A 15 3.49 -26.52 37.39
N LEU A 16 4.07 -26.96 36.29
CA LEU A 16 4.62 -26.10 35.25
C LEU A 16 3.46 -25.48 34.48
N ALA A 17 3.09 -24.26 34.85
CA ALA A 17 2.19 -23.42 34.03
C ALA A 17 2.95 -23.03 32.76
N LEU A 18 2.71 -23.76 31.66
CA LEU A 18 3.11 -23.30 30.32
C LEU A 18 2.29 -22.06 29.98
N GLY A 19 2.88 -20.91 30.20
CA GLY A 19 2.37 -19.64 29.70
C GLY A 19 2.45 -19.63 28.16
N CYS A 20 1.38 -20.00 27.47
CA CYS A 20 1.23 -19.75 26.05
C CYS A 20 1.15 -18.22 25.85
N SER A 21 2.29 -17.60 25.59
CA SER A 21 2.35 -16.25 25.07
C SER A 21 1.73 -16.28 23.67
N PHE A 22 0.45 -15.95 23.56
CA PHE A 22 -0.17 -15.63 22.29
C PHE A 22 0.46 -14.33 21.79
N SER A 23 1.55 -14.45 21.05
CA SER A 23 2.02 -13.37 20.20
C SER A 23 0.95 -13.16 19.15
N ALA A 24 0.08 -12.17 19.34
CA ALA A 24 -0.82 -11.71 18.28
C ALA A 24 0.06 -11.40 17.06
N PRO A 25 -0.27 -11.91 15.86
CA PRO A 25 0.46 -11.54 14.67
C PRO A 25 0.31 -10.02 14.54
N LEU A 26 1.41 -9.29 14.68
CA LEU A 26 1.51 -7.92 14.23
C LEU A 26 1.16 -7.98 12.74
N LEU A 27 -0.05 -7.53 12.39
CA LEU A 27 -0.47 -7.36 11.00
C LEU A 27 0.59 -6.45 10.38
N ALA A 28 1.51 -7.05 9.63
CA ALA A 28 2.54 -6.32 8.94
C ALA A 28 1.84 -5.32 8.02
N GLU A 29 1.99 -4.04 8.32
CA GLU A 29 1.44 -2.97 7.50
C GLU A 29 1.85 -3.22 6.06
N THR A 30 0.87 -3.34 5.17
CA THR A 30 1.16 -3.59 3.76
C THR A 30 2.06 -2.49 3.23
N VAL A 31 3.21 -2.89 2.72
CA VAL A 31 4.22 -1.97 2.19
C VAL A 31 3.86 -1.42 0.82
N GLU A 32 2.74 -1.84 0.26
CA GLU A 32 2.34 -1.53 -1.11
C GLU A 32 0.86 -1.13 -1.19
N GLN A 33 0.59 0.01 -1.80
CA GLN A 33 -0.74 0.47 -2.16
C GLN A 33 -1.01 0.15 -3.63
N LYS A 34 -2.24 -0.27 -3.96
CA LYS A 34 -2.60 -0.72 -5.30
C LYS A 34 -3.75 0.10 -5.89
N VAL A 35 -3.58 0.55 -7.12
CA VAL A 35 -4.60 1.20 -7.92
C VAL A 35 -4.84 0.39 -9.19
N ARG A 36 -6.11 0.08 -9.47
CA ARG A 36 -6.51 -0.50 -10.72
C ARG A 36 -6.99 0.60 -11.66
N ILE A 37 -6.42 0.66 -12.84
CA ILE A 37 -6.88 1.52 -13.93
C ILE A 37 -7.85 0.69 -14.76
N GLU A 38 -9.08 1.14 -14.84
CA GLU A 38 -10.13 0.55 -15.65
C GLU A 38 -10.32 1.41 -16.90
N VAL A 39 -10.26 0.78 -18.06
CA VAL A 39 -10.45 1.43 -19.35
C VAL A 39 -11.64 0.76 -20.02
N SER A 40 -12.60 1.56 -20.44
CA SER A 40 -13.76 1.10 -21.20
C SER A 40 -13.91 1.93 -22.46
N LYS A 41 -14.32 1.26 -23.55
CA LYS A 41 -14.69 1.88 -24.83
C LYS A 41 -16.14 1.55 -25.10
N PRO A 42 -17.08 2.36 -24.63
CA PRO A 42 -18.50 2.15 -24.91
C PRO A 42 -18.78 2.26 -26.42
N ALA A 43 -19.98 1.84 -26.85
CA ALA A 43 -20.35 1.76 -28.26
C ALA A 43 -20.35 3.12 -29.00
N ASP A 44 -20.42 4.22 -28.25
CA ASP A 44 -20.28 5.60 -28.77
C ASP A 44 -18.83 5.98 -29.15
N GLY A 45 -17.88 5.07 -28.90
CA GLY A 45 -16.47 5.23 -29.24
C GLY A 45 -15.66 6.13 -28.31
N GLN A 46 -16.27 6.75 -27.29
CA GLN A 46 -15.53 7.58 -26.35
C GLN A 46 -14.84 6.70 -25.27
N CYS A 47 -13.52 6.82 -25.21
CA CYS A 47 -12.75 6.13 -24.18
C CYS A 47 -13.03 6.73 -22.79
N GLN A 48 -13.31 5.87 -21.82
CA GLN A 48 -13.44 6.23 -20.41
C GLN A 48 -12.35 5.57 -19.59
N VAL A 49 -11.70 6.34 -18.73
CA VAL A 49 -10.66 5.88 -17.80
C VAL A 49 -11.13 6.13 -16.39
N GLN A 50 -10.99 5.13 -15.54
CA GLN A 50 -11.26 5.24 -14.12
C GLN A 50 -10.12 4.64 -13.32
N ALA A 51 -9.69 5.32 -12.27
CA ALA A 51 -8.75 4.78 -11.30
C ALA A 51 -9.49 4.36 -10.03
N VAL A 52 -9.26 3.13 -9.59
CA VAL A 52 -9.93 2.57 -8.41
C VAL A 52 -8.88 2.01 -7.45
N PHE A 53 -8.92 2.42 -6.19
CA PHE A 53 -8.09 1.82 -5.16
C PHE A 53 -8.48 0.35 -4.95
N LYS A 54 -7.49 -0.53 -4.94
CA LYS A 54 -7.64 -1.99 -4.78
C LYS A 54 -6.73 -2.54 -3.68
N GLY A 55 -6.61 -1.81 -2.59
CA GLY A 55 -5.99 -2.33 -1.37
C GLY A 55 -6.99 -3.16 -0.56
N ASP A 56 -6.50 -4.19 0.08
CA ASP A 56 -7.25 -5.04 1.04
C ASP A 56 -7.13 -4.53 2.48
N HIS A 57 -6.49 -3.43 2.67
CA HIS A 57 -6.36 -2.74 3.94
C HIS A 57 -6.86 -1.31 3.78
N ASP A 58 -7.02 -0.69 4.90
CA ASP A 58 -7.69 0.57 5.02
C ASP A 58 -6.94 1.73 4.35
N ASN A 59 -7.44 2.16 3.20
CA ASN A 59 -6.87 3.31 2.50
C ASN A 59 -7.32 4.60 3.19
N CYS A 60 -6.36 5.39 3.68
CA CYS A 60 -6.64 6.66 4.36
C CYS A 60 -7.46 6.58 5.66
N LYS A 61 -7.75 5.43 6.23
CA LYS A 61 -8.43 5.31 7.51
C LYS A 61 -7.49 5.34 8.72
N ASN A 62 -6.20 5.48 8.49
CA ASN A 62 -5.24 5.67 9.56
C ASN A 62 -5.43 7.06 10.19
N ASP A 63 -5.44 7.14 11.52
CA ASP A 63 -5.65 8.39 12.28
C ASP A 63 -4.61 9.47 11.97
N LYS A 64 -3.43 9.06 11.48
CA LYS A 64 -2.35 9.96 11.08
C LYS A 64 -2.51 10.54 9.67
N ALA A 65 -3.44 10.02 8.87
CA ALA A 65 -3.67 10.51 7.51
C ALA A 65 -4.61 11.72 7.53
N ASN A 66 -4.06 12.90 7.39
CA ASN A 66 -4.84 14.12 7.27
C ASN A 66 -5.63 14.15 5.95
N GLY A 67 -6.84 14.68 5.97
CA GLY A 67 -7.67 14.85 4.78
C GLY A 67 -8.17 13.54 4.15
N ARG A 68 -8.32 12.49 4.95
CA ARG A 68 -8.79 11.18 4.49
C ARG A 68 -10.20 11.21 3.87
N ALA A 69 -11.05 12.16 4.27
CA ALA A 69 -12.38 12.34 3.70
C ALA A 69 -12.34 12.72 2.20
N ASP A 70 -11.25 13.35 1.74
CA ASP A 70 -11.06 13.77 0.36
C ASP A 70 -10.53 12.64 -0.54
N CYS A 71 -10.22 11.49 0.05
CA CYS A 71 -9.61 10.37 -0.65
C CYS A 71 -10.64 9.25 -0.82
N THR A 72 -11.15 9.05 -2.01
CA THR A 72 -12.16 8.04 -2.33
C THR A 72 -11.58 6.90 -3.18
N ALA A 73 -12.16 5.71 -3.07
CA ALA A 73 -11.76 4.57 -3.89
C ALA A 73 -12.01 4.82 -5.40
N ALA A 74 -13.09 5.52 -5.73
CA ALA A 74 -13.46 5.81 -7.12
C ALA A 74 -12.49 6.75 -7.84
N SER A 75 -11.82 7.64 -7.11
CA SER A 75 -10.79 8.51 -7.67
C SER A 75 -9.41 7.84 -7.76
N GLY A 76 -9.28 6.62 -7.26
CA GLY A 76 -7.99 5.97 -7.11
C GLY A 76 -7.04 6.66 -6.12
N CYS A 77 -7.57 7.52 -5.27
CA CYS A 77 -6.81 8.22 -4.25
C CYS A 77 -6.11 7.24 -3.31
N ILE A 78 -4.88 7.55 -2.94
CA ILE A 78 -4.03 6.68 -2.15
C ILE A 78 -3.52 7.42 -0.92
N CYS A 79 -3.55 6.78 0.25
CA CYS A 79 -2.80 7.21 1.42
C CYS A 79 -1.61 6.30 1.64
N THR A 80 -0.43 6.88 1.80
CA THR A 80 0.81 6.14 1.97
C THR A 80 1.79 6.89 2.84
N ARG A 81 2.92 6.27 3.15
CA ARG A 81 4.04 6.88 3.90
C ARG A 81 5.30 6.89 3.05
N GLN A 82 6.32 7.60 3.56
CA GLN A 82 7.66 7.51 3.01
C GLN A 82 8.11 6.05 2.90
N GLU A 83 8.95 5.77 1.90
CA GLU A 83 9.56 4.47 1.62
C GLU A 83 8.61 3.32 1.25
N LYS A 84 7.30 3.55 1.27
CA LYS A 84 6.31 2.58 0.81
C LYS A 84 6.19 2.57 -0.72
N HIS A 85 5.56 1.55 -1.26
CA HIS A 85 5.35 1.41 -2.69
C HIS A 85 3.92 1.68 -3.10
N VAL A 86 3.77 2.25 -4.28
CA VAL A 86 2.49 2.38 -4.97
C VAL A 86 2.58 1.66 -6.30
N THR A 87 1.58 0.83 -6.59
CA THR A 87 1.48 0.10 -7.84
C THR A 87 0.18 0.45 -8.55
N TRP A 88 0.31 0.83 -9.81
CA TRP A 88 -0.80 0.96 -10.74
C TRP A 88 -0.80 -0.22 -11.68
N ALA A 89 -1.98 -0.68 -12.06
CA ALA A 89 -2.14 -1.75 -13.03
C ALA A 89 -3.40 -1.54 -13.86
N VAL A 90 -3.30 -1.77 -15.17
CA VAL A 90 -4.42 -1.83 -16.10
C VAL A 90 -4.74 -3.30 -16.41
N LYS A 91 -6.04 -3.63 -16.57
CA LYS A 91 -6.48 -5.02 -16.73
C LYS A 91 -5.95 -5.67 -18.01
N ASP A 92 -6.01 -5.00 -19.13
CA ASP A 92 -5.76 -5.57 -20.46
C ASP A 92 -4.34 -5.32 -20.97
N LYS A 93 -3.38 -5.13 -20.08
CA LYS A 93 -1.96 -4.88 -20.39
C LYS A 93 -1.71 -3.66 -21.28
N GLN A 94 -2.68 -2.75 -21.37
CA GLN A 94 -2.50 -1.50 -22.10
C GLN A 94 -1.36 -0.68 -21.48
N SER A 95 -0.71 0.12 -22.31
CA SER A 95 0.29 1.06 -21.81
C SER A 95 -0.41 2.25 -21.14
N PHE A 96 0.19 2.79 -20.11
CA PHE A 96 -0.20 4.05 -19.50
C PHE A 96 1.01 4.76 -18.93
N ALA A 97 0.85 6.04 -18.66
CA ALA A 97 1.82 6.85 -17.93
C ALA A 97 1.14 7.59 -16.79
N ILE A 98 1.92 8.01 -15.80
CA ILE A 98 1.50 8.99 -14.80
C ILE A 98 2.36 10.23 -14.93
N ALA A 99 1.79 11.39 -14.65
CA ALA A 99 2.51 12.66 -14.67
C ALA A 99 2.06 13.51 -13.47
N PHE A 100 3.00 14.23 -12.88
CA PHE A 100 2.70 15.21 -11.83
C PHE A 100 2.51 16.57 -12.47
N ASP A 101 1.49 17.32 -12.01
CA ASP A 101 1.19 18.64 -12.50
C ASP A 101 2.33 19.61 -12.19
N GLN A 102 2.47 20.65 -13.01
CA GLN A 102 3.40 21.76 -12.73
C GLN A 102 3.04 22.37 -11.37
N GLY A 103 4.00 22.33 -10.43
CA GLY A 103 3.79 22.80 -9.06
C GLY A 103 3.45 21.72 -8.04
N SER A 104 3.13 20.48 -8.47
CA SER A 104 3.07 19.31 -7.59
C SER A 104 4.41 18.56 -7.65
N PRO A 105 5.22 18.59 -6.61
CA PRO A 105 6.52 17.91 -6.65
C PRO A 105 6.33 16.41 -6.77
N ASN A 106 7.23 15.76 -7.49
CA ASN A 106 7.23 14.31 -7.59
C ASN A 106 7.68 13.65 -6.27
N PRO A 107 6.83 12.85 -5.62
CA PRO A 107 7.18 12.20 -4.36
C PRO A 107 7.95 10.88 -4.52
N PHE A 108 8.20 10.40 -5.75
CA PHE A 108 8.80 9.11 -5.98
C PHE A 108 10.29 9.16 -6.26
N VAL A 109 10.97 8.07 -5.96
CA VAL A 109 12.38 7.86 -6.31
C VAL A 109 12.51 7.71 -7.83
N THR A 110 13.36 8.54 -8.46
CA THR A 110 13.58 8.56 -9.90
C THR A 110 14.98 8.13 -10.32
N LYS A 111 15.82 7.72 -9.36
CA LYS A 111 17.20 7.26 -9.61
C LYS A 111 17.53 6.06 -8.71
N GLY A 112 18.28 5.10 -9.23
CA GLY A 112 18.74 3.92 -8.51
C GLY A 112 17.79 2.71 -8.63
N ASP A 113 18.00 1.70 -7.79
CA ASP A 113 17.36 0.37 -7.89
C ASP A 113 15.83 0.34 -7.76
N SER A 114 15.24 1.43 -7.27
CA SER A 114 13.79 1.55 -7.11
C SER A 114 13.21 2.67 -7.97
N GLU A 115 13.82 2.93 -9.10
CA GLU A 115 13.48 4.03 -10.00
C GLU A 115 12.05 3.94 -10.53
N CYS A 116 11.31 5.03 -10.37
CA CYS A 116 10.01 5.22 -11.01
C CYS A 116 10.21 5.96 -12.35
N ASN A 117 9.96 5.28 -13.47
CA ASN A 117 10.05 5.85 -14.81
C ASN A 117 8.73 6.45 -15.31
N PHE A 118 7.68 6.43 -14.47
CA PHE A 118 6.34 6.97 -14.74
C PHE A 118 5.60 6.35 -15.94
N LYS A 119 6.10 5.28 -16.50
CA LYS A 119 5.47 4.54 -17.60
C LYS A 119 5.25 3.09 -17.18
N SER A 120 4.13 2.53 -17.58
CA SER A 120 3.85 1.11 -17.35
C SER A 120 4.82 0.23 -18.14
N ASN A 121 5.12 -0.93 -17.60
CA ASN A 121 5.85 -1.97 -18.28
C ASN A 121 4.95 -2.71 -19.30
N LYS A 122 5.54 -3.65 -20.06
CA LYS A 122 4.83 -4.49 -21.04
C LYS A 122 3.67 -5.31 -20.47
N LYS A 123 3.57 -5.45 -19.13
CA LYS A 123 2.48 -6.14 -18.44
C LYS A 123 1.37 -5.18 -17.99
N GLY A 124 1.42 -3.91 -18.38
CA GLY A 124 0.47 -2.89 -17.93
C GLY A 124 0.59 -2.56 -16.44
N LYS A 125 1.80 -2.61 -15.88
CA LYS A 125 2.06 -2.30 -14.47
C LYS A 125 3.13 -1.24 -14.32
N LEU A 126 2.95 -0.35 -13.37
CA LEU A 126 3.92 0.62 -12.90
C LEU A 126 4.02 0.51 -11.38
N ARG A 127 5.22 0.39 -10.85
CA ARG A 127 5.49 0.34 -9.42
C ARG A 127 6.53 1.38 -9.06
N CYS A 128 6.18 2.25 -8.11
CA CYS A 128 7.04 3.33 -7.67
C CYS A 128 7.23 3.30 -6.16
N ARG A 129 8.43 3.63 -5.68
CA ARG A 129 8.73 3.80 -4.27
C ARG A 129 8.64 5.28 -3.92
N VAL A 130 7.92 5.61 -2.85
CA VAL A 130 7.91 6.95 -2.27
C VAL A 130 9.30 7.24 -1.70
N LYS A 131 9.81 8.47 -1.90
CA LYS A 131 11.07 8.93 -1.32
C LYS A 131 11.03 8.80 0.21
N GLY A 132 12.21 8.85 0.83
CA GLY A 132 12.36 8.84 2.28
C GLY A 132 12.00 10.18 2.93
N LYS A 133 12.76 10.53 3.96
CA LYS A 133 12.49 11.68 4.85
C LYS A 133 12.36 13.05 4.18
N ASP A 134 12.87 13.17 2.96
CA ASP A 134 12.88 14.46 2.23
C ASP A 134 11.56 14.76 1.51
N VAL A 135 10.58 13.85 1.55
CA VAL A 135 9.27 14.10 0.99
C VAL A 135 8.33 14.62 2.08
N PRO A 136 7.81 15.85 1.94
CA PRO A 136 6.87 16.39 2.92
C PRO A 136 5.57 15.57 2.98
N SER A 137 4.95 15.53 4.15
CA SER A 137 3.55 15.11 4.25
C SER A 137 2.67 16.09 3.47
N GLY A 138 1.69 15.57 2.76
CA GLY A 138 0.83 16.41 1.94
C GLY A 138 0.07 15.67 0.86
N ASP A 139 -0.57 16.43 -0.02
CA ASP A 139 -1.37 15.96 -1.13
C ASP A 139 -0.63 16.19 -2.45
N TYR A 140 -0.41 15.13 -3.19
CA TYR A 140 0.33 15.12 -4.45
C TYR A 140 -0.61 14.74 -5.59
N LYS A 141 -0.99 15.73 -6.39
CA LYS A 141 -1.84 15.55 -7.57
C LYS A 141 -1.05 14.94 -8.72
N TYR A 142 -1.64 13.96 -9.37
CA TYR A 142 -1.05 13.34 -10.56
C TYR A 142 -2.14 13.01 -11.57
N SER A 143 -1.76 12.96 -12.85
CA SER A 143 -2.63 12.51 -13.93
C SER A 143 -2.27 11.09 -14.37
N ILE A 144 -3.27 10.35 -14.80
CA ILE A 144 -3.13 9.05 -15.47
C ILE A 144 -3.46 9.27 -16.95
N GLN A 145 -2.52 8.89 -17.79
CA GLN A 145 -2.59 9.07 -19.24
C GLN A 145 -2.61 7.71 -19.91
N VAL A 146 -3.72 7.36 -20.53
CA VAL A 146 -3.86 6.16 -21.35
C VAL A 146 -3.92 6.61 -22.81
N PRO A 147 -3.17 6.01 -23.75
CA PRO A 147 -3.22 6.39 -25.16
C PRO A 147 -4.65 6.41 -25.70
N GLU A 148 -4.98 7.42 -26.49
CA GLU A 148 -6.29 7.62 -27.12
C GLU A 148 -7.46 7.89 -26.15
N CYS A 149 -7.19 8.05 -24.85
CA CYS A 149 -8.19 8.32 -23.85
C CYS A 149 -7.96 9.69 -23.18
N PRO A 150 -9.00 10.36 -22.70
CA PRO A 150 -8.85 11.52 -21.83
C PRO A 150 -8.03 11.18 -20.59
N SER A 151 -7.12 12.06 -20.20
CA SER A 151 -6.39 11.89 -18.94
C SER A 151 -7.32 12.15 -17.75
N ILE A 152 -7.09 11.43 -16.66
CA ILE A 152 -7.81 11.61 -15.40
C ILE A 152 -6.85 12.06 -14.30
N THR A 153 -7.35 12.81 -13.36
CA THR A 153 -6.58 13.27 -12.19
C THR A 153 -6.87 12.40 -10.98
N SER A 154 -5.85 12.11 -10.20
CA SER A 154 -5.94 11.42 -8.92
C SER A 154 -4.94 12.00 -7.92
N HIS A 155 -4.92 11.49 -6.70
CA HIS A 155 -4.18 12.04 -5.58
C HIS A 155 -3.42 10.98 -4.80
N ILE A 156 -2.27 11.36 -4.26
CA ILE A 156 -1.52 10.59 -3.27
C ILE A 156 -1.35 11.46 -2.02
N LYS A 157 -1.87 10.99 -0.91
CA LYS A 157 -1.66 11.61 0.40
C LYS A 157 -0.52 10.92 1.12
N ILE A 158 0.52 11.66 1.47
CA ILE A 158 1.68 11.18 2.24
C ILE A 158 1.58 11.72 3.67
N TYR A 159 1.72 10.83 4.69
CA TYR A 159 1.59 11.17 6.11
C TYR A 159 2.65 10.51 6.98
#